data_0d08acd2028388cd37ac2ae26686cc13
#
_entry.id   0d08acd2028388cd37ac2ae26686cc13
#
_cell.length_a   1.000
_cell.length_b   1.000
_cell.length_c   1.000
_cell.angle_alpha   90.00
_cell.angle_beta   90.00
_cell.angle_gamma   90.00
#
_symmetry.space_group_name_H-M   'P 1'
#
loop_
_entity.id
_entity.type
_entity.pdbx_description
1 polymer ?
#
loop_
_entity_poly.entity_id
_entity_poly.type
_entity_poly.pdbx_seq_one_letter_code
_entity_poly.pdbx_strand_id
1 'polypeptide(L)'
;ISLLDIDENEKSENLDEVIENYTQLLEKYPTDIACIGIGENGHLAFNDPGVADFSDQKSVKIVTLDEHCRRQQYDEGWFESIDFVPKTAITLTIPTIMSAQHISCFVPEERKANAVKNALEGAIVESCPASILREHPSVNLYLDPPSAMLIEKE
;
A
#
# COMPACT_ATOMS: atom_id res chain seq x y z
N ILE A 1 21.09 10.23 -6.37
CA ILE A 1 19.96 9.42 -5.91
C ILE A 1 20.43 8.82 -4.58
N SER A 2 19.92 9.32 -3.46
CA SER A 2 20.12 8.66 -2.18
C SER A 2 19.00 7.65 -2.02
N LEU A 3 19.35 6.37 -1.93
CA LEU A 3 18.43 5.34 -1.46
C LEU A 3 18.18 5.62 0.04
N LEU A 4 16.91 5.85 0.37
CA LEU A 4 16.46 5.86 1.75
C LEU A 4 16.14 4.40 2.07
N ASP A 5 17.12 3.69 2.59
CA ASP A 5 16.99 2.28 2.94
C ASP A 5 16.67 2.19 4.44
N ILE A 6 15.63 1.44 4.78
CA ILE A 6 15.42 0.99 6.15
C ILE A 6 16.28 -0.26 6.28
N ASP A 7 17.38 -0.21 7.02
CA ASP A 7 18.23 -1.37 7.23
C ASP A 7 17.46 -2.45 7.99
N GLU A 8 16.99 -3.45 7.26
CA GLU A 8 16.28 -4.61 7.83
C GLU A 8 17.15 -5.45 8.78
N ASN A 9 18.46 -5.17 8.86
CA ASN A 9 19.39 -5.80 9.80
C ASN A 9 19.56 -5.01 11.11
N GLU A 10 19.04 -3.79 11.23
CA GLU A 10 18.93 -3.12 12.51
C GLU A 10 17.97 -3.90 13.41
N LYS A 11 18.56 -4.68 14.30
CA LYS A 11 17.80 -5.38 15.34
C LYS A 11 16.99 -4.38 16.12
N SER A 12 15.71 -4.58 16.13
CA SER A 12 14.55 -3.86 16.63
C SER A 12 14.63 -3.21 18.03
N GLU A 13 15.76 -2.70 18.46
CA GLU A 13 15.87 -2.05 19.76
C GLU A 13 15.28 -0.63 19.78
N ASN A 14 14.96 -0.06 18.59
CA ASN A 14 14.38 1.28 18.53
C ASN A 14 13.52 1.53 17.28
N LEU A 15 12.47 0.71 17.05
CA LEU A 15 11.53 0.91 15.93
C LEU A 15 10.86 2.29 15.93
N ASP A 16 10.65 2.86 17.11
CA ASP A 16 10.06 4.22 17.22
C ASP A 16 11.01 5.27 16.64
N GLU A 17 12.32 5.14 16.88
CA GLU A 17 13.33 6.03 16.31
C GLU A 17 13.45 5.88 14.79
N VAL A 18 13.38 4.64 14.27
CA VAL A 18 13.37 4.38 12.83
C VAL A 18 12.16 5.05 12.17
N ILE A 19 10.97 4.91 12.76
CA ILE A 19 9.73 5.52 12.26
C ILE A 19 9.83 7.05 12.30
N GLU A 20 10.34 7.61 13.39
CA GLU A 20 10.50 9.06 13.53
C GLU A 20 11.49 9.62 12.52
N ASN A 21 12.66 8.99 12.37
CA ASN A 21 13.67 9.37 11.38
C ASN A 21 13.11 9.32 9.95
N TYR A 22 12.36 8.25 9.62
CA TYR A 22 11.77 8.13 8.29
C TYR A 22 10.66 9.16 8.06
N THR A 23 9.86 9.46 9.08
CA THR A 23 8.85 10.54 9.04
C THR A 23 9.52 11.89 8.75
N GLN A 24 10.60 12.23 9.45
CA GLN A 24 11.35 13.46 9.24
C GLN A 24 11.95 13.54 7.82
N LEU A 25 12.38 12.41 7.26
CA LEU A 25 12.86 12.35 5.88
C LEU A 25 11.76 12.63 4.87
N LEU A 26 10.56 12.08 5.07
CA LEU A 26 9.39 12.35 4.21
C LEU A 26 8.97 13.82 4.27
N GLU A 27 9.01 14.45 5.45
CA GLU A 27 8.74 15.88 5.60
C GLU A 27 9.78 16.75 4.89
N LYS A 28 11.05 16.37 5.02
CA LYS A 28 12.16 17.10 4.40
C LYS A 28 12.21 16.93 2.88
N TYR A 29 11.80 15.78 2.38
CA TYR A 29 11.82 15.43 0.97
C TYR A 29 10.43 14.93 0.54
N PRO A 30 9.48 15.86 0.28
CA PRO A 30 8.15 15.49 -0.20
C PRO A 30 8.22 14.60 -1.44
N THR A 31 7.33 13.63 -1.51
CA THR A 31 7.33 12.63 -2.59
C THR A 31 6.82 13.25 -3.90
N ASP A 32 7.64 13.27 -4.93
CA ASP A 32 7.22 13.69 -6.27
C ASP A 32 6.37 12.63 -6.94
N ILE A 33 6.80 11.37 -6.91
CA ILE A 33 6.10 10.25 -7.55
C ILE A 33 6.04 9.06 -6.59
N ALA A 34 4.83 8.58 -6.31
CA ALA A 34 4.60 7.32 -5.63
C ALA A 34 4.32 6.21 -6.66
N CYS A 35 5.18 5.19 -6.69
CA CYS A 35 4.95 3.97 -7.47
C CYS A 35 4.31 2.92 -6.56
N ILE A 36 3.07 2.54 -6.83
CA ILE A 36 2.27 1.67 -5.97
C ILE A 36 1.55 0.56 -6.75
N GLY A 37 1.01 -0.40 -6.03
CA GLY A 37 0.06 -1.40 -6.54
C GLY A 37 -1.19 -1.46 -5.68
N ILE A 38 -2.15 -2.31 -6.06
CA ILE A 38 -3.35 -2.61 -5.28
C ILE A 38 -3.32 -4.08 -4.88
N GLY A 39 -3.55 -4.37 -3.61
CA GLY A 39 -3.69 -5.73 -3.10
C GLY A 39 -5.01 -6.40 -3.53
N GLU A 40 -5.13 -7.71 -3.33
CA GLU A 40 -6.31 -8.48 -3.73
C GLU A 40 -7.59 -8.04 -3.01
N ASN A 41 -7.47 -7.53 -1.79
CA ASN A 41 -8.56 -6.96 -1.00
C ASN A 41 -8.69 -5.43 -1.15
N GLY A 42 -7.95 -4.81 -2.07
CA GLY A 42 -7.96 -3.36 -2.30
C GLY A 42 -7.00 -2.56 -1.41
N HIS A 43 -6.11 -3.20 -0.65
CA HIS A 43 -5.14 -2.48 0.18
C HIS A 43 -4.12 -1.68 -0.64
N LEU A 44 -3.58 -0.63 -0.04
CA LEU A 44 -2.42 0.13 -0.51
C LEU A 44 -1.29 0.02 0.52
N ALA A 45 -0.10 -0.42 0.12
CA ALA A 45 0.97 -0.82 1.01
C ALA A 45 0.42 -1.85 2.04
N PHE A 46 0.68 -1.72 3.34
CA PHE A 46 0.06 -2.57 4.37
C PHE A 46 -1.13 -1.89 5.06
N ASN A 47 -1.86 -1.03 4.34
CA ASN A 47 -3.13 -0.47 4.81
C ASN A 47 -4.28 -1.36 4.31
N ASP A 48 -4.46 -2.50 4.99
CA ASP A 48 -5.56 -3.44 4.72
C ASP A 48 -6.92 -2.88 5.16
N PRO A 49 -8.05 -3.40 4.64
CA PRO A 49 -9.36 -3.17 5.21
C PRO A 49 -9.36 -3.39 6.74
N GLY A 50 -9.84 -2.40 7.50
CA GLY A 50 -9.82 -2.40 8.97
C GLY A 50 -8.54 -1.84 9.60
N VAL A 51 -7.48 -1.58 8.82
CA VAL A 51 -6.25 -0.89 9.25
C VAL A 51 -6.12 0.46 8.57
N ALA A 52 -6.63 0.58 7.34
CA ALA A 52 -6.65 1.82 6.59
C ALA A 52 -7.45 2.90 7.32
N ASP A 53 -6.90 4.11 7.34
CA ASP A 53 -7.53 5.31 7.87
C ASP A 53 -7.19 6.46 6.90
N PHE A 54 -8.22 7.04 6.28
CA PHE A 54 -8.07 8.14 5.31
C PHE A 54 -7.69 9.46 5.97
N SER A 55 -7.80 9.53 7.29
CA SER A 55 -7.47 10.71 8.11
C SER A 55 -6.33 10.47 9.11
N ASP A 56 -5.55 9.41 8.91
CA ASP A 56 -4.43 9.05 9.79
C ASP A 56 -3.47 10.23 9.98
N GLN A 57 -3.17 10.55 11.24
CA GLN A 57 -2.30 11.69 11.57
C GLN A 57 -0.81 11.32 11.52
N LYS A 58 -0.48 10.04 11.36
CA LYS A 58 0.89 9.57 11.23
C LYS A 58 1.28 9.49 9.76
N SER A 59 2.55 9.75 9.46
CA SER A 59 3.09 9.50 8.11
C SER A 59 3.50 8.03 7.93
N VAL A 60 4.02 7.43 8.99
CA VAL A 60 4.51 6.05 9.02
C VAL A 60 3.98 5.38 10.27
N LYS A 61 3.57 4.12 10.19
CA LYS A 61 3.08 3.36 11.33
C LYS A 61 3.46 1.88 11.26
N ILE A 62 3.49 1.23 12.42
CA ILE A 62 3.54 -0.24 12.52
C ILE A 62 2.10 -0.75 12.46
N VAL A 63 1.89 -1.78 11.66
CA VAL A 63 0.61 -2.48 11.53
C VAL A 63 0.79 -3.96 11.84
N THR A 64 -0.27 -4.58 12.36
CA THR A 64 -0.34 -6.04 12.48
C THR A 64 -0.92 -6.58 11.18
N LEU A 65 -0.20 -7.50 10.55
CA LEU A 65 -0.65 -8.17 9.34
C LEU A 65 -1.66 -9.26 9.72
N ASP A 66 -2.82 -9.23 9.08
CA ASP A 66 -3.79 -10.31 9.22
C ASP A 66 -3.33 -11.59 8.50
N GLU A 67 -4.06 -12.68 8.69
CA GLU A 67 -3.70 -13.97 8.10
C GLU A 67 -3.81 -13.93 6.57
N HIS A 68 -4.73 -13.16 6.03
CA HIS A 68 -4.92 -13.03 4.58
C HIS A 68 -3.74 -12.30 3.93
N CYS A 69 -3.32 -11.18 4.51
CA CYS A 69 -2.15 -10.43 4.04
C CYS A 69 -0.87 -11.28 4.14
N ARG A 70 -0.67 -11.98 5.25
CA ARG A 70 0.48 -12.89 5.40
C ARG A 70 0.45 -14.02 4.39
N ARG A 71 -0.73 -14.58 4.11
CA ARG A 71 -0.92 -15.62 3.10
C ARG A 71 -0.55 -15.12 1.71
N GLN A 72 -0.98 -13.91 1.34
CA GLN A 72 -0.61 -13.31 0.06
C GLN A 72 0.92 -13.21 -0.09
N GLN A 73 1.64 -12.72 0.94
CA GLN A 73 3.10 -12.62 0.91
C GLN A 73 3.78 -13.98 0.70
N TYR A 74 3.25 -15.04 1.33
CA TYR A 74 3.73 -16.40 1.13
C TYR A 74 3.42 -16.91 -0.29
N ASP A 75 2.21 -16.73 -0.78
CA ASP A 75 1.77 -17.22 -2.09
C ASP A 75 2.49 -16.48 -3.24
N GLU A 76 2.96 -15.25 -3.01
CA GLU A 76 3.83 -14.49 -3.93
C GLU A 76 5.29 -14.98 -3.91
N GLY A 77 5.64 -15.91 -3.03
CA GLY A 77 6.95 -16.58 -3.00
C GLY A 77 8.05 -15.78 -2.28
N TRP A 78 7.70 -14.76 -1.50
CA TRP A 78 8.67 -13.96 -0.75
C TRP A 78 9.25 -14.70 0.46
N PHE A 79 8.55 -15.71 0.98
CA PHE A 79 8.95 -16.47 2.15
C PHE A 79 8.83 -17.96 1.92
N GLU A 80 9.74 -18.76 2.53
CA GLU A 80 9.76 -20.23 2.39
C GLU A 80 8.55 -20.92 3.05
N SER A 81 7.97 -20.32 4.09
CA SER A 81 6.73 -20.77 4.72
C SER A 81 5.98 -19.62 5.35
N ILE A 82 4.68 -19.81 5.62
CA ILE A 82 3.82 -18.84 6.28
C ILE A 82 4.33 -18.45 7.68
N ASP A 83 5.06 -19.34 8.35
CA ASP A 83 5.61 -19.10 9.68
C ASP A 83 6.76 -18.09 9.66
N PHE A 84 7.46 -17.95 8.55
CA PHE A 84 8.50 -16.94 8.35
C PHE A 84 7.96 -15.57 7.96
N VAL A 85 6.69 -15.48 7.55
CA VAL A 85 6.08 -14.18 7.26
C VAL A 85 5.93 -13.38 8.56
N PRO A 86 6.49 -12.16 8.64
CA PRO A 86 6.36 -11.32 9.83
C PRO A 86 4.90 -11.11 10.23
N LYS A 87 4.65 -10.94 11.53
CA LYS A 87 3.32 -10.61 12.06
C LYS A 87 3.03 -9.12 12.04
N THR A 88 4.06 -8.31 11.88
CA THR A 88 3.96 -6.85 11.82
C THR A 88 4.76 -6.32 10.65
N ALA A 89 4.37 -5.17 10.14
CA ALA A 89 5.08 -4.45 9.09
C ALA A 89 5.07 -2.95 9.37
N ILE A 90 6.06 -2.24 8.82
CA ILE A 90 6.04 -0.77 8.76
C ILE A 90 5.36 -0.37 7.46
N THR A 91 4.46 0.59 7.52
CA THR A 91 3.76 1.10 6.34
C THR A 91 3.71 2.61 6.30
N LEU A 92 3.73 3.17 5.10
CA LEU A 92 3.25 4.53 4.87
C LEU A 92 1.74 4.54 5.03
N THR A 93 1.19 5.58 5.64
CA THR A 93 -0.25 5.75 5.80
C THR A 93 -0.91 6.18 4.49
N ILE A 94 -2.23 6.05 4.39
CA ILE A 94 -2.98 6.51 3.21
C ILE A 94 -2.75 8.00 2.94
N PRO A 95 -2.87 8.93 3.91
CA PRO A 95 -2.59 10.34 3.67
C PRO A 95 -1.17 10.60 3.15
N THR A 96 -0.18 9.85 3.63
CA THR A 96 1.21 9.99 3.14
C THR A 96 1.34 9.55 1.68
N ILE A 97 0.73 8.44 1.30
CA ILE A 97 0.70 7.99 -0.12
C ILE A 97 -0.01 9.05 -0.98
N MET A 98 -1.15 9.55 -0.51
CA MET A 98 -1.96 10.55 -1.21
C MET A 98 -1.32 11.94 -1.25
N SER A 99 -0.29 12.21 -0.46
CA SER A 99 0.45 13.48 -0.48
C SER A 99 1.47 13.58 -1.61
N ALA A 100 1.76 12.50 -2.34
CA ALA A 100 2.64 12.52 -3.49
C ALA A 100 2.10 13.47 -4.58
N GLN A 101 2.97 14.11 -5.35
CA GLN A 101 2.52 14.97 -6.46
C GLN A 101 1.88 14.16 -7.59
N HIS A 102 2.40 12.96 -7.85
CA HIS A 102 1.91 12.03 -8.84
C HIS A 102 1.89 10.61 -8.29
N ILE A 103 0.87 9.85 -8.65
CA ILE A 103 0.77 8.44 -8.32
C ILE A 103 0.78 7.61 -9.60
N SER A 104 1.68 6.64 -9.67
CA SER A 104 1.78 5.64 -10.72
C SER A 104 1.42 4.27 -10.13
N CYS A 105 0.24 3.77 -10.45
CA CYS A 105 -0.32 2.56 -9.86
C CYS A 105 -0.35 1.43 -10.90
N PHE A 106 0.35 0.32 -10.63
CA PHE A 106 0.44 -0.84 -11.51
C PHE A 106 -0.28 -2.02 -10.86
N VAL A 107 -1.28 -2.57 -11.57
CA VAL A 107 -2.11 -3.65 -11.03
C VAL A 107 -2.32 -4.73 -12.09
N PRO A 108 -1.37 -5.64 -12.28
CA PRO A 108 -1.52 -6.78 -13.17
C PRO A 108 -2.26 -7.93 -12.49
N GLU A 109 -2.66 -8.91 -13.29
CA GLU A 109 -3.20 -10.22 -12.93
C GLU A 109 -4.70 -10.25 -12.58
N GLU A 110 -5.33 -11.35 -13.00
CA GLU A 110 -6.76 -11.62 -12.83
C GLU A 110 -7.21 -11.59 -11.36
N ARG A 111 -6.37 -12.07 -10.43
CA ARG A 111 -6.69 -12.09 -8.99
C ARG A 111 -6.95 -10.70 -8.40
N LYS A 112 -6.52 -9.63 -9.08
CA LYS A 112 -6.73 -8.24 -8.70
C LYS A 112 -8.01 -7.62 -9.30
N ALA A 113 -8.69 -8.33 -10.23
CA ALA A 113 -9.82 -7.76 -10.99
C ALA A 113 -10.98 -7.25 -10.09
N ASN A 114 -11.31 -7.98 -9.01
CA ASN A 114 -12.33 -7.53 -8.07
C ASN A 114 -11.91 -6.26 -7.30
N ALA A 115 -10.64 -6.20 -6.86
CA ALA A 115 -10.11 -5.03 -6.16
C ALA A 115 -10.10 -3.81 -7.08
N VAL A 116 -9.70 -3.98 -8.35
CA VAL A 116 -9.71 -2.93 -9.38
C VAL A 116 -11.13 -2.43 -9.62
N LYS A 117 -12.11 -3.33 -9.83
CA LYS A 117 -13.52 -2.94 -10.00
C LYS A 117 -14.02 -2.15 -8.79
N ASN A 118 -13.80 -2.65 -7.58
CA ASN A 118 -14.25 -1.99 -6.35
C ASN A 118 -13.58 -0.62 -6.16
N ALA A 119 -12.29 -0.50 -6.49
CA ALA A 119 -11.58 0.76 -6.40
C ALA A 119 -12.09 1.80 -7.39
N LEU A 120 -12.47 1.40 -8.62
CA LEU A 120 -12.90 2.33 -9.67
C LEU A 120 -14.40 2.65 -9.60
N GLU A 121 -15.25 1.65 -9.33
CA GLU A 121 -16.70 1.76 -9.45
C GLU A 121 -17.44 1.73 -8.11
N GLY A 122 -16.79 1.22 -7.05
CA GLY A 122 -17.36 1.13 -5.71
C GLY A 122 -17.43 2.47 -4.97
N ALA A 123 -17.93 2.47 -3.74
CA ALA A 123 -17.86 3.63 -2.85
C ALA A 123 -16.42 3.92 -2.44
N ILE A 124 -16.09 5.19 -2.15
CA ILE A 124 -14.80 5.57 -1.56
C ILE A 124 -14.90 5.30 -0.06
N VAL A 125 -14.26 4.20 0.38
CA VAL A 125 -14.37 3.69 1.76
C VAL A 125 -13.10 2.97 2.18
N GLU A 126 -12.81 2.96 3.47
CA GLU A 126 -11.63 2.31 4.05
C GLU A 126 -11.68 0.77 3.96
N SER A 127 -12.85 0.19 3.73
CA SER A 127 -12.97 -1.25 3.41
C SER A 127 -12.51 -1.61 1.99
N CYS A 128 -12.22 -0.60 1.15
CA CYS A 128 -11.52 -0.72 -0.12
C CYS A 128 -10.54 0.46 -0.23
N PRO A 129 -9.38 0.40 0.45
CA PRO A 129 -8.47 1.54 0.58
C PRO A 129 -8.05 2.16 -0.75
N ALA A 130 -7.88 1.37 -1.80
CA ALA A 130 -7.54 1.85 -3.14
C ALA A 130 -8.61 2.76 -3.77
N SER A 131 -9.84 2.74 -3.27
CA SER A 131 -10.92 3.62 -3.76
C SER A 131 -10.61 5.10 -3.58
N ILE A 132 -9.77 5.46 -2.59
CA ILE A 132 -9.36 6.84 -2.32
C ILE A 132 -8.52 7.44 -3.46
N LEU A 133 -7.87 6.60 -4.28
CA LEU A 133 -7.06 7.07 -5.40
C LEU A 133 -7.85 7.93 -6.38
N ARG A 134 -9.17 7.78 -6.46
CA ARG A 134 -10.04 8.60 -7.29
C ARG A 134 -10.12 10.07 -6.85
N GLU A 135 -9.76 10.37 -5.62
CA GLU A 135 -9.72 11.76 -5.10
C GLU A 135 -8.38 12.44 -5.32
N HIS A 136 -7.36 11.70 -5.76
CA HIS A 136 -6.07 12.28 -6.02
C HIS A 136 -6.02 12.97 -7.40
N PRO A 137 -5.49 14.20 -7.53
CA PRO A 137 -5.55 14.98 -8.76
C PRO A 137 -4.69 14.41 -9.91
N SER A 138 -3.75 13.53 -9.62
CA SER A 138 -2.79 13.02 -10.61
C SER A 138 -2.44 11.55 -10.35
N VAL A 139 -3.35 10.63 -10.74
CA VAL A 139 -3.14 9.18 -10.71
C VAL A 139 -3.13 8.63 -12.13
N ASN A 140 -2.14 7.81 -12.42
CA ASN A 140 -2.14 6.94 -13.59
C ASN A 140 -2.27 5.49 -13.12
N LEU A 141 -3.37 4.83 -13.52
CA LEU A 141 -3.61 3.42 -13.23
C LEU A 141 -3.31 2.59 -14.48
N TYR A 142 -2.36 1.66 -14.34
CA TYR A 142 -1.93 0.76 -15.40
C TYR A 142 -2.44 -0.65 -15.10
N LEU A 143 -3.27 -1.16 -15.99
CA LEU A 143 -3.92 -2.46 -15.89
C LEU A 143 -3.51 -3.33 -17.08
N ASP A 144 -3.45 -4.63 -16.88
CA ASP A 144 -3.46 -5.60 -17.96
C ASP A 144 -4.89 -6.08 -18.27
N PRO A 145 -5.13 -6.75 -19.39
CA PRO A 145 -6.47 -7.24 -19.74
C PRO A 145 -7.09 -8.15 -18.67
N PRO A 146 -6.36 -9.05 -17.97
CA PRO A 146 -6.92 -9.86 -16.88
C PRO A 146 -7.38 -9.03 -15.68
N SER A 147 -6.59 -8.07 -15.21
CA SER A 147 -6.98 -7.23 -14.05
C SER A 147 -8.13 -6.26 -14.37
N ALA A 148 -8.28 -5.89 -15.65
CA ALA A 148 -9.35 -5.00 -16.12
C ALA A 148 -10.65 -5.72 -16.52
N MET A 149 -10.71 -7.06 -16.44
CA MET A 149 -11.79 -7.84 -17.04
C MET A 149 -13.18 -7.62 -16.44
N LEU A 150 -13.25 -7.13 -15.21
CA LEU A 150 -14.51 -6.86 -14.49
C LEU A 150 -14.95 -5.40 -14.53
N ILE A 151 -14.17 -4.51 -15.14
CA ILE A 151 -14.55 -3.10 -15.31
C ILE A 151 -15.67 -3.00 -16.35
N GLU A 152 -16.72 -2.24 -16.06
CA GLU A 152 -17.78 -1.96 -17.03
C GLU A 152 -17.22 -1.08 -18.16
N LYS A 153 -17.36 -1.56 -19.38
CA LYS A 153 -17.00 -0.77 -20.58
C LYS A 153 -18.17 0.15 -20.91
N GLU A 154 -17.93 1.45 -20.84
CA GLU A 154 -18.84 2.45 -21.43
C GLU A 154 -18.95 2.29 -22.96
#